data_80b2f948bb6fdae24eee90d7863e29d1
#
_entry.id   80b2f948bb6fdae24eee90d7863e29d1
#
_cell.length_a   1.000
_cell.length_b   1.000
_cell.length_c   1.000
_cell.angle_alpha   90.00
_cell.angle_beta   90.00
_cell.angle_gamma   90.00
#
_symmetry.space_group_name_H-M   'P 1'
#
loop_
_entity.id
_entity.type
_entity.pdbx_description
1 polymer ?
#
loop_
_entity_poly.entity_id
_entity_poly.type
_entity_poly.pdbx_seq_one_letter_code
_entity_poly.pdbx_strand_id
1 'polypeptide(L)'
;MSYNKLKSLVANVEAIKTALQIHIQGRQATPEEKETLSQYSGFGGIKEVLNIGTDKPVSGDMVEPIQRLQELIDTYPHFTEPMRHNVMEGIKASVLTAFYTPKFLVQAVTKQIHTTFKDNGLQMRSFLEPSAGIGGFLPVAMSDTCGYAIEKDPVSGLILSLLNDNTVTRTAGFETIDEQGFEHTKFDVIASNIPFGNFRVFDAELWKKGGIYEQATKTIHNYFFVKAMELLNEGGLLAFVTSRGVADTPSNKFVRDYLVSHADLISAIRLPTCFSCKQAVSR
;
A
#
# COMPACT_ATOMS: atom_id res chain seq x y z
N MET A 1 3.46 19.36 -11.65
CA MET A 1 4.84 18.99 -12.03
C MET A 1 4.77 17.71 -12.82
N SER A 2 5.53 17.59 -13.93
CA SER A 2 5.60 16.33 -14.66
C SER A 2 6.39 15.29 -13.84
N TYR A 3 5.98 14.02 -13.92
CA TYR A 3 6.70 12.91 -13.29
C TYR A 3 8.10 12.79 -13.90
N ASN A 4 9.13 12.86 -13.06
CA ASN A 4 10.53 12.70 -13.48
C ASN A 4 11.05 11.36 -12.93
N LYS A 5 11.17 10.38 -13.81
CA LYS A 5 11.59 9.02 -13.47
C LYS A 5 12.97 8.95 -12.79
N LEU A 6 13.94 9.70 -13.34
CA LEU A 6 15.29 9.72 -12.79
C LEU A 6 15.29 10.29 -11.36
N LYS A 7 14.62 11.42 -11.15
CA LYS A 7 14.51 12.01 -9.82
C LYS A 7 13.85 11.04 -8.83
N SER A 8 12.78 10.36 -9.25
CA SER A 8 12.10 9.37 -8.40
C SER A 8 12.99 8.17 -8.10
N LEU A 9 13.73 7.66 -9.10
CA LEU A 9 14.66 6.55 -8.90
C LEU A 9 15.77 6.91 -7.90
N VAL A 10 16.42 8.07 -8.08
CA VAL A 10 17.49 8.53 -7.18
C VAL A 10 16.95 8.70 -5.74
N ALA A 11 15.77 9.30 -5.58
CA ALA A 11 15.13 9.45 -4.26
C ALA A 11 14.81 8.10 -3.62
N ASN A 12 14.30 7.13 -4.39
CA ASN A 12 14.03 5.78 -3.91
C ASN A 12 15.31 5.07 -3.45
N VAL A 13 16.38 5.15 -4.22
CA VAL A 13 17.68 4.54 -3.88
C VAL A 13 18.23 5.15 -2.58
N GLU A 14 18.17 6.48 -2.42
CA GLU A 14 18.65 7.13 -1.21
C GLU A 14 17.78 6.80 0.01
N ALA A 15 16.46 6.73 -0.15
CA ALA A 15 15.56 6.30 0.91
C ALA A 15 15.83 4.84 1.34
N ILE A 16 16.03 3.93 0.39
CA ILE A 16 16.37 2.53 0.67
C ILE A 16 17.70 2.45 1.42
N LYS A 17 18.74 3.13 0.93
CA LYS A 17 20.04 3.18 1.60
C LYS A 17 19.91 3.66 3.05
N THR A 18 19.21 4.75 3.27
CA THR A 18 18.96 5.33 4.60
C THR A 18 18.23 4.33 5.49
N ALA A 19 17.15 3.69 4.99
CA ALA A 19 16.39 2.69 5.75
C ALA A 19 17.26 1.49 6.17
N LEU A 20 18.05 0.96 5.23
CA LEU A 20 18.94 -0.18 5.51
C LEU A 20 20.04 0.18 6.52
N GLN A 21 20.60 1.39 6.46
CA GLN A 21 21.59 1.87 7.43
C GLN A 21 21.00 2.01 8.84
N ILE A 22 19.80 2.59 8.97
CA ILE A 22 19.10 2.73 10.26
C ILE A 22 18.80 1.34 10.84
N HIS A 23 18.35 0.41 10.00
CA HIS A 23 18.03 -0.96 10.40
C HIS A 23 19.28 -1.71 10.92
N ILE A 24 20.44 -1.58 10.25
CA ILE A 24 21.72 -2.15 10.74
C ILE A 24 22.08 -1.59 12.11
N GLN A 25 21.85 -0.30 12.34
CA GLN A 25 22.17 0.38 13.58
C GLN A 25 21.17 0.08 14.71
N GLY A 26 20.04 -0.53 14.40
CA GLY A 26 19.00 -0.91 15.38
C GLY A 26 18.41 0.29 16.12
N ARG A 27 18.29 1.45 15.48
CA ARG A 27 17.82 2.70 16.08
C ARG A 27 16.59 3.29 15.36
N GLN A 28 16.03 4.31 15.93
CA GLN A 28 14.99 5.13 15.27
C GLN A 28 15.60 6.09 14.26
N ALA A 29 14.78 6.51 13.27
CA ALA A 29 15.16 7.51 12.30
C ALA A 29 15.16 8.92 12.90
N THR A 30 16.16 9.74 12.55
CA THR A 30 16.17 11.17 12.88
C THR A 30 15.14 11.92 12.04
N PRO A 31 14.77 13.17 12.40
CA PRO A 31 13.87 13.99 11.57
C PRO A 31 14.37 14.16 10.12
N GLU A 32 15.66 14.37 9.91
CA GLU A 32 16.28 14.54 8.60
C GLU A 32 16.22 13.23 7.78
N GLU A 33 16.44 12.11 8.45
CA GLU A 33 16.31 10.80 7.83
C GLU A 33 14.85 10.49 7.47
N LYS A 34 13.90 10.86 8.31
CA LYS A 34 12.45 10.75 8.00
C LYS A 34 12.07 11.60 6.78
N GLU A 35 12.67 12.78 6.60
CA GLU A 35 12.47 13.58 5.40
C GLU A 35 12.95 12.81 4.15
N THR A 36 14.15 12.21 4.20
CA THR A 36 14.70 11.37 3.13
C THR A 36 13.81 10.15 2.86
N LEU A 37 13.42 9.42 3.88
CA LEU A 37 12.54 8.25 3.78
C LEU A 37 11.18 8.61 3.17
N SER A 38 10.64 9.78 3.49
CA SER A 38 9.36 10.26 2.96
C SER A 38 9.36 10.54 1.45
N GLN A 39 10.54 10.63 0.83
CA GLN A 39 10.68 10.78 -0.63
C GLN A 39 10.52 9.45 -1.38
N TYR A 40 10.50 8.32 -0.68
CA TYR A 40 10.25 7.03 -1.30
C TYR A 40 8.86 7.00 -1.94
N SER A 41 8.81 6.63 -3.20
CA SER A 41 7.57 6.60 -3.98
C SER A 41 7.34 5.29 -4.72
N GLY A 42 8.14 4.26 -4.40
CA GLY A 42 8.11 2.99 -5.13
C GLY A 42 8.60 3.14 -6.57
N PHE A 43 8.58 2.05 -7.30
CA PHE A 43 9.14 2.02 -8.67
C PHE A 43 8.05 2.10 -9.75
N GLY A 44 6.86 2.59 -9.43
CA GLY A 44 5.73 2.70 -10.37
C GLY A 44 6.12 3.43 -11.66
N GLY A 45 6.04 2.73 -12.81
CA GLY A 45 6.38 3.25 -14.12
C GLY A 45 7.89 3.37 -14.43
N ILE A 46 8.81 2.99 -13.54
CA ILE A 46 10.27 2.94 -13.78
C ILE A 46 10.63 1.56 -14.34
N LYS A 47 10.35 1.35 -15.63
CA LYS A 47 10.51 0.05 -16.29
C LYS A 47 11.97 -0.44 -16.35
N GLU A 48 12.90 0.47 -16.26
CA GLU A 48 14.35 0.23 -16.29
C GLU A 48 14.79 -0.74 -15.16
N VAL A 49 14.07 -0.72 -14.04
CA VAL A 49 14.30 -1.65 -12.90
C VAL A 49 14.05 -3.11 -13.27
N LEU A 50 13.18 -3.39 -14.25
CA LEU A 50 12.91 -4.75 -14.73
C LEU A 50 14.13 -5.38 -15.43
N ASN A 51 15.11 -4.56 -15.82
CA ASN A 51 16.32 -5.02 -16.50
C ASN A 51 17.42 -5.47 -15.52
N ILE A 52 17.25 -5.26 -14.22
CA ILE A 52 18.21 -5.72 -13.19
C ILE A 52 18.32 -7.24 -13.26
N GLY A 53 19.56 -7.73 -13.39
CA GLY A 53 19.84 -9.18 -13.49
C GLY A 53 19.45 -9.81 -14.82
N THR A 54 19.27 -9.02 -15.89
CA THR A 54 19.02 -9.49 -17.25
C THR A 54 20.07 -8.96 -18.22
N ASP A 55 20.14 -9.54 -19.43
CA ASP A 55 21.04 -9.09 -20.51
C ASP A 55 20.56 -7.78 -21.21
N LYS A 56 19.42 -7.23 -20.79
CA LYS A 56 18.89 -6.00 -21.36
C LYS A 56 19.63 -4.79 -20.80
N PRO A 57 20.22 -3.95 -21.66
CA PRO A 57 20.97 -2.80 -21.19
C PRO A 57 20.06 -1.77 -20.55
N VAL A 58 20.55 -1.18 -19.49
CA VAL A 58 20.08 0.12 -18.97
C VAL A 58 20.97 1.17 -19.61
N SER A 59 20.43 2.31 -20.01
CA SER A 59 21.17 3.35 -20.69
C SER A 59 20.97 4.74 -20.06
N GLY A 60 21.90 5.65 -20.37
CA GLY A 60 21.86 7.03 -19.90
C GLY A 60 21.98 7.17 -18.38
N ASP A 61 21.37 8.22 -17.86
CA ASP A 61 21.48 8.63 -16.44
C ASP A 61 20.82 7.65 -15.46
N MET A 62 20.13 6.62 -15.96
CA MET A 62 19.50 5.58 -15.11
C MET A 62 20.47 4.47 -14.69
N VAL A 63 21.64 4.37 -15.34
CA VAL A 63 22.61 3.27 -15.11
C VAL A 63 23.13 3.30 -13.68
N GLU A 64 23.70 4.40 -13.25
CA GLU A 64 24.31 4.51 -11.92
C GLU A 64 23.32 4.29 -10.78
N PRO A 65 22.12 4.92 -10.75
CA PRO A 65 21.16 4.66 -9.70
C PRO A 65 20.66 3.20 -9.66
N ILE A 66 20.51 2.53 -10.80
CA ILE A 66 20.11 1.11 -10.86
C ILE A 66 21.22 0.20 -10.35
N GLN A 67 22.47 0.43 -10.74
CA GLN A 67 23.60 -0.32 -10.22
C GLN A 67 23.70 -0.18 -8.70
N ARG A 68 23.55 1.05 -8.19
CA ARG A 68 23.56 1.32 -6.75
C ARG A 68 22.41 0.63 -6.01
N LEU A 69 21.22 0.58 -6.60
CA LEU A 69 20.09 -0.17 -6.04
C LEU A 69 20.44 -1.66 -5.91
N GLN A 70 20.99 -2.25 -6.95
CA GLN A 70 21.40 -3.64 -6.93
C GLN A 70 22.48 -3.90 -5.87
N GLU A 71 23.52 -3.09 -5.85
CA GLU A 71 24.60 -3.19 -4.85
C GLU A 71 24.06 -3.11 -3.41
N LEU A 72 23.13 -2.19 -3.11
CA LEU A 72 22.54 -2.07 -1.78
C LEU A 72 21.83 -3.35 -1.35
N ILE A 73 21.12 -4.02 -2.24
CA ILE A 73 20.39 -5.26 -1.94
C ILE A 73 21.37 -6.43 -1.83
N ASP A 74 22.33 -6.54 -2.73
CA ASP A 74 23.30 -7.63 -2.77
C ASP A 74 24.26 -7.62 -1.60
N THR A 75 24.63 -6.44 -1.11
CA THR A 75 25.61 -6.28 -0.02
C THR A 75 24.97 -6.13 1.37
N TYR A 76 23.63 -6.05 1.45
CA TYR A 76 22.99 -5.86 2.75
C TYR A 76 23.15 -7.11 3.63
N PRO A 77 23.79 -6.98 4.82
CA PRO A 77 24.28 -8.14 5.60
C PRO A 77 23.15 -8.99 6.20
N HIS A 78 21.96 -8.42 6.40
CA HIS A 78 20.81 -9.14 6.97
C HIS A 78 19.93 -9.82 5.92
N PHE A 79 20.22 -9.67 4.62
CA PHE A 79 19.52 -10.41 3.60
C PHE A 79 20.25 -11.73 3.27
N THR A 80 19.56 -12.83 3.50
CA THR A 80 19.94 -14.12 2.93
C THR A 80 19.65 -14.12 1.43
N GLU A 81 20.21 -15.09 0.69
CA GLU A 81 19.99 -15.19 -0.75
C GLU A 81 18.49 -15.26 -1.13
N PRO A 82 17.63 -16.07 -0.47
CA PRO A 82 16.19 -16.04 -0.73
C PRO A 82 15.55 -14.69 -0.43
N MET A 83 16.01 -13.96 0.59
CA MET A 83 15.49 -12.64 0.91
C MET A 83 15.86 -11.60 -0.15
N ARG A 84 17.10 -11.61 -0.66
CA ARG A 84 17.53 -10.74 -1.78
C ARG A 84 16.65 -10.96 -3.00
N HIS A 85 16.43 -12.22 -3.35
CA HIS A 85 15.55 -12.58 -4.46
C HIS A 85 14.13 -12.01 -4.24
N ASN A 86 13.52 -12.24 -3.07
CA ASN A 86 12.18 -11.76 -2.76
C ASN A 86 12.08 -10.23 -2.77
N VAL A 87 13.08 -9.53 -2.24
CA VAL A 87 13.15 -8.06 -2.26
C VAL A 87 13.24 -7.56 -3.69
N MET A 88 14.10 -8.16 -4.51
CA MET A 88 14.24 -7.76 -5.91
C MET A 88 12.98 -8.03 -6.73
N GLU A 89 12.32 -9.17 -6.52
CA GLU A 89 11.03 -9.46 -7.17
C GLU A 89 9.92 -8.50 -6.70
N GLY A 90 9.90 -8.14 -5.41
CA GLY A 90 9.01 -7.10 -4.88
C GLY A 90 9.23 -5.75 -5.56
N ILE A 91 10.48 -5.31 -5.70
CA ILE A 91 10.86 -4.08 -6.41
C ILE A 91 10.39 -4.12 -7.87
N LYS A 92 10.62 -5.22 -8.57
CA LYS A 92 10.17 -5.41 -9.97
C LYS A 92 8.64 -5.42 -10.08
N ALA A 93 7.95 -6.11 -9.19
CA ALA A 93 6.48 -6.13 -9.14
C ALA A 93 5.91 -4.73 -8.90
N SER A 94 6.57 -3.92 -8.08
CA SER A 94 6.15 -2.56 -7.75
C SER A 94 6.13 -1.62 -8.98
N VAL A 95 6.86 -1.93 -10.03
CA VAL A 95 6.82 -1.17 -11.30
C VAL A 95 5.40 -1.07 -11.88
N LEU A 96 4.58 -2.09 -11.64
CA LEU A 96 3.19 -2.15 -12.11
C LEU A 96 2.17 -1.76 -11.04
N THR A 97 2.52 -1.82 -9.77
CA THR A 97 1.56 -1.72 -8.66
C THR A 97 1.79 -0.54 -7.72
N ALA A 98 3.01 -0.01 -7.62
CA ALA A 98 3.31 1.07 -6.70
C ALA A 98 2.90 2.43 -7.26
N PHE A 99 1.64 2.80 -7.05
CA PHE A 99 1.10 4.12 -7.38
C PHE A 99 0.63 4.79 -6.10
N TYR A 100 1.46 5.67 -5.57
CA TYR A 100 1.15 6.40 -4.34
C TYR A 100 0.07 7.45 -4.57
N THR A 101 -0.88 7.49 -3.65
CA THR A 101 -2.00 8.44 -3.70
C THR A 101 -1.50 9.87 -3.46
N PRO A 102 -1.85 10.83 -4.33
CA PRO A 102 -1.48 12.22 -4.10
C PRO A 102 -2.00 12.76 -2.76
N LYS A 103 -1.17 13.54 -2.06
CA LYS A 103 -1.48 14.06 -0.71
C LYS A 103 -2.82 14.79 -0.64
N PHE A 104 -3.18 15.58 -1.65
CA PHE A 104 -4.46 16.29 -1.67
C PHE A 104 -5.67 15.35 -1.69
N LEU A 105 -5.54 14.17 -2.34
CA LEU A 105 -6.63 13.18 -2.37
C LEU A 105 -6.75 12.50 -1.00
N VAL A 106 -5.62 12.13 -0.39
CA VAL A 106 -5.63 11.62 1.00
C VAL A 106 -6.28 12.63 1.94
N GLN A 107 -5.89 13.91 1.85
CA GLN A 107 -6.49 14.98 2.65
C GLN A 107 -8.00 15.13 2.44
N ALA A 108 -8.47 14.99 1.21
CA ALA A 108 -9.91 15.05 0.91
C ALA A 108 -10.65 13.87 1.55
N VAL A 109 -10.11 12.65 1.44
CA VAL A 109 -10.68 11.45 2.08
C VAL A 109 -10.65 11.58 3.60
N THR A 110 -9.52 11.99 4.17
CA THR A 110 -9.36 12.24 5.62
C THR A 110 -10.41 13.22 6.13
N LYS A 111 -10.54 14.37 5.46
CA LYS A 111 -11.53 15.38 5.84
C LYS A 111 -12.95 14.82 5.81
N GLN A 112 -13.30 14.05 4.78
CA GLN A 112 -14.64 13.47 4.68
C GLN A 112 -14.90 12.46 5.82
N ILE A 113 -13.95 11.58 6.12
CA ILE A 113 -14.05 10.63 7.23
C ILE A 113 -14.23 11.36 8.56
N HIS A 114 -13.36 12.33 8.87
CA HIS A 114 -13.44 13.12 10.10
C HIS A 114 -14.76 13.87 10.25
N THR A 115 -15.25 14.47 9.14
CA THR A 115 -16.54 15.16 9.13
C THR A 115 -17.68 14.18 9.43
N THR A 116 -17.68 13.00 8.78
CA THR A 116 -18.72 11.99 9.02
C THR A 116 -18.73 11.51 10.46
N PHE A 117 -17.56 11.24 11.06
CA PHE A 117 -17.48 10.85 12.46
C PHE A 117 -17.99 11.94 13.40
N LYS A 118 -17.54 13.19 13.18
CA LYS A 118 -17.95 14.34 13.98
C LYS A 118 -19.46 14.59 13.90
N ASP A 119 -20.03 14.62 12.71
CA ASP A 119 -21.43 14.96 12.49
C ASP A 119 -22.40 13.90 13.06
N ASN A 120 -21.93 12.67 13.21
CA ASN A 120 -22.68 11.56 13.81
C ASN A 120 -22.32 11.29 15.27
N GLY A 121 -21.45 12.08 15.89
CA GLY A 121 -21.01 11.90 17.28
C GLY A 121 -20.25 10.61 17.54
N LEU A 122 -19.61 10.05 16.49
CA LEU A 122 -18.85 8.81 16.55
C LEU A 122 -17.41 9.07 17.01
N GLN A 123 -16.80 8.07 17.64
CA GLN A 123 -15.40 8.09 18.03
C GLN A 123 -14.61 7.07 17.18
N MET A 124 -13.49 7.50 16.62
CA MET A 124 -12.55 6.62 15.94
C MET A 124 -11.50 6.14 16.95
N ARG A 125 -11.58 4.87 17.36
CA ARG A 125 -10.65 4.24 18.30
C ARG A 125 -9.58 3.41 17.59
N SER A 126 -9.91 2.88 16.41
CA SER A 126 -9.04 2.01 15.62
C SER A 126 -9.10 2.34 14.14
N PHE A 127 -7.93 2.36 13.51
CA PHE A 127 -7.75 2.60 12.08
C PHE A 127 -6.83 1.55 11.47
N LEU A 128 -7.16 1.05 10.29
CA LEU A 128 -6.33 0.12 9.53
C LEU A 128 -6.05 0.65 8.12
N GLU A 129 -4.77 0.62 7.73
CA GLU A 129 -4.31 0.75 6.34
C GLU A 129 -3.77 -0.59 5.83
N PRO A 130 -4.55 -1.39 5.07
CA PRO A 130 -4.19 -2.78 4.74
C PRO A 130 -3.24 -2.94 3.54
N SER A 131 -2.86 -1.85 2.88
CA SER A 131 -1.83 -1.82 1.82
C SER A 131 -1.16 -0.45 1.90
N ALA A 132 -0.27 -0.32 2.89
CA ALA A 132 0.11 0.99 3.40
C ALA A 132 1.19 1.69 2.56
N GLY A 133 2.01 0.95 1.80
CA GLY A 133 3.21 1.53 1.22
C GLY A 133 4.09 2.10 2.33
N ILE A 134 4.25 3.40 2.36
CA ILE A 134 4.95 4.11 3.44
C ILE A 134 4.01 4.83 4.44
N GLY A 135 2.71 4.49 4.44
CA GLY A 135 1.73 5.05 5.38
C GLY A 135 0.97 6.26 4.82
N GLY A 136 0.57 6.19 3.56
CA GLY A 136 -0.08 7.32 2.88
C GLY A 136 -1.40 7.74 3.51
N PHE A 137 -2.19 6.82 4.04
CA PHE A 137 -3.48 7.06 4.69
C PHE A 137 -3.41 7.12 6.22
N LEU A 138 -2.25 6.90 6.84
CA LEU A 138 -2.10 7.02 8.30
C LEU A 138 -2.56 8.37 8.87
N PRO A 139 -2.48 9.51 8.14
CA PRO A 139 -3.06 10.77 8.61
C PRO A 139 -4.57 10.75 8.81
N VAL A 140 -5.29 9.68 8.42
CA VAL A 140 -6.70 9.47 8.74
C VAL A 140 -6.90 9.21 10.24
N ALA A 141 -5.96 8.53 10.89
CA ALA A 141 -6.00 8.31 12.33
C ALA A 141 -5.98 9.64 13.10
N MET A 142 -6.83 9.75 14.10
CA MET A 142 -6.88 10.89 15.03
C MET A 142 -5.89 10.68 16.18
N SER A 143 -5.67 11.70 17.01
CA SER A 143 -4.71 11.65 18.14
C SER A 143 -4.94 10.47 19.09
N ASP A 144 -6.20 10.11 19.31
CA ASP A 144 -6.59 9.05 20.25
C ASP A 144 -6.93 7.72 19.56
N THR A 145 -6.55 7.60 18.28
CA THR A 145 -6.81 6.41 17.45
C THR A 145 -5.61 5.47 17.46
N CYS A 146 -5.82 4.20 17.76
CA CYS A 146 -4.82 3.17 17.53
C CYS A 146 -4.69 2.91 16.02
N GLY A 147 -3.57 3.30 15.44
CA GLY A 147 -3.29 3.12 14.03
C GLY A 147 -2.58 1.79 13.76
N TYR A 148 -3.03 1.07 12.74
CA TYR A 148 -2.45 -0.17 12.26
C TYR A 148 -2.18 -0.07 10.77
N ALA A 149 -1.04 -0.60 10.33
CA ALA A 149 -0.65 -0.60 8.93
C ALA A 149 0.02 -1.91 8.52
N ILE A 150 -0.39 -2.45 7.39
CA ILE A 150 0.19 -3.65 6.79
C ILE A 150 0.75 -3.29 5.43
N GLU A 151 2.00 -3.71 5.17
CA GLU A 151 2.62 -3.58 3.85
C GLU A 151 3.33 -4.88 3.49
N LYS A 152 3.05 -5.39 2.30
CA LYS A 152 3.58 -6.68 1.85
C LYS A 152 5.01 -6.60 1.34
N ASP A 153 5.37 -5.48 0.71
CA ASP A 153 6.72 -5.26 0.19
C ASP A 153 7.72 -5.01 1.33
N PRO A 154 8.80 -5.79 1.44
CA PRO A 154 9.74 -5.69 2.57
C PRO A 154 10.43 -4.32 2.67
N VAL A 155 10.74 -3.70 1.53
CA VAL A 155 11.41 -2.39 1.50
C VAL A 155 10.47 -1.29 1.94
N SER A 156 9.26 -1.26 1.36
CA SER A 156 8.21 -0.31 1.76
C SER A 156 7.82 -0.50 3.22
N GLY A 157 7.71 -1.76 3.68
CA GLY A 157 7.37 -2.09 5.07
C GLY A 157 8.44 -1.65 6.06
N LEU A 158 9.71 -1.77 5.73
CA LEU A 158 10.81 -1.23 6.54
C LEU A 158 10.71 0.31 6.61
N ILE A 159 10.55 0.99 5.48
CA ILE A 159 10.41 2.45 5.44
C ILE A 159 9.16 2.89 6.22
N LEU A 160 8.04 2.18 6.07
CA LEU A 160 6.81 2.41 6.82
C LEU A 160 7.05 2.41 8.33
N SER A 161 7.75 1.41 8.84
CA SER A 161 8.05 1.28 10.27
C SER A 161 8.96 2.39 10.80
N LEU A 162 9.93 2.86 10.00
CA LEU A 162 10.86 3.92 10.36
C LEU A 162 10.23 5.32 10.31
N LEU A 163 9.16 5.51 9.53
CA LEU A 163 8.46 6.78 9.41
C LEU A 163 7.39 6.98 10.49
N ASN A 164 6.80 5.90 11.02
CA ASN A 164 5.54 5.95 11.75
C ASN A 164 5.64 5.33 13.14
N ASP A 165 6.32 6.01 14.07
CA ASP A 165 6.61 5.53 15.44
C ASP A 165 5.35 5.26 16.26
N ASN A 166 4.24 5.95 15.99
CA ASN A 166 2.98 5.86 16.74
C ASN A 166 1.97 4.90 16.11
N THR A 167 2.39 4.10 15.12
CA THR A 167 1.52 3.17 14.40
C THR A 167 2.06 1.75 14.55
N VAL A 168 1.19 0.80 14.79
CA VAL A 168 1.55 -0.62 14.78
C VAL A 168 1.69 -1.08 13.34
N THR A 169 2.92 -1.22 12.88
CA THR A 169 3.23 -1.62 11.50
C THR A 169 3.60 -3.09 11.40
N ARG A 170 3.22 -3.75 10.31
CA ARG A 170 3.64 -5.11 9.98
C ARG A 170 4.02 -5.23 8.51
N THR A 171 5.17 -5.87 8.28
CA THR A 171 5.58 -6.25 6.91
C THR A 171 5.00 -7.63 6.63
N ALA A 172 3.80 -7.66 6.06
CA ALA A 172 3.01 -8.87 5.84
C ALA A 172 1.96 -8.65 4.75
N GLY A 173 1.41 -9.72 4.21
CA GLY A 173 0.24 -9.63 3.34
C GLY A 173 -1.05 -9.44 4.14
N PHE A 174 -2.02 -8.75 3.56
CA PHE A 174 -3.33 -8.54 4.20
C PHE A 174 -4.07 -9.86 4.48
N GLU A 175 -3.74 -10.91 3.72
CA GLU A 175 -4.24 -12.27 3.90
C GLU A 175 -3.85 -12.90 5.24
N THR A 176 -2.80 -12.39 5.89
CA THR A 176 -2.30 -12.92 7.16
C THR A 176 -2.64 -12.03 8.36
N ILE A 177 -3.58 -11.09 8.22
CA ILE A 177 -3.87 -10.10 9.27
C ILE A 177 -4.22 -10.75 10.61
N ASP A 178 -4.94 -11.87 10.57
CA ASP A 178 -5.37 -12.60 11.78
C ASP A 178 -4.18 -13.20 12.57
N GLU A 179 -3.03 -13.37 11.90
CA GLU A 179 -1.80 -13.92 12.48
C GLU A 179 -0.88 -12.81 13.04
N GLN A 180 -1.17 -11.54 12.76
CA GLN A 180 -0.26 -10.43 13.09
C GLN A 180 -0.32 -9.98 14.56
N GLY A 181 -1.24 -10.53 15.34
CA GLY A 181 -1.36 -10.23 16.77
C GLY A 181 -1.74 -8.78 17.06
N PHE A 182 -2.59 -8.19 16.23
CA PHE A 182 -3.15 -6.88 16.51
C PHE A 182 -4.11 -6.96 17.70
N GLU A 183 -4.09 -5.92 18.56
CA GLU A 183 -5.01 -5.81 19.70
C GLU A 183 -6.46 -5.72 19.24
N HIS A 184 -6.72 -4.97 18.17
CA HIS A 184 -8.02 -4.87 17.55
C HIS A 184 -8.17 -5.90 16.41
N THR A 185 -9.23 -6.69 16.47
CA THR A 185 -9.61 -7.64 15.41
C THR A 185 -10.60 -7.03 14.41
N LYS A 186 -11.21 -5.89 14.78
CA LYS A 186 -12.07 -5.06 13.93
C LYS A 186 -11.73 -3.59 14.10
N PHE A 187 -12.06 -2.78 13.09
CA PHE A 187 -11.62 -1.40 12.97
C PHE A 187 -12.79 -0.45 12.74
N ASP A 188 -12.72 0.75 13.30
CA ASP A 188 -13.73 1.78 13.08
C ASP A 188 -13.57 2.44 11.70
N VAL A 189 -12.33 2.52 11.22
CA VAL A 189 -12.05 3.00 9.86
C VAL A 189 -11.01 2.10 9.21
N ILE A 190 -11.28 1.72 7.96
CA ILE A 190 -10.31 1.06 7.08
C ILE A 190 -10.19 1.92 5.82
N ALA A 191 -9.00 2.49 5.58
CA ALA A 191 -8.77 3.30 4.39
C ALA A 191 -7.42 3.00 3.75
N SER A 192 -7.39 2.89 2.43
CA SER A 192 -6.17 2.60 1.67
C SER A 192 -6.34 2.88 0.17
N ASN A 193 -5.23 3.01 -0.51
CA ASN A 193 -5.15 2.78 -1.95
C ASN A 193 -4.84 1.30 -2.16
N ILE A 194 -5.88 0.51 -2.42
CA ILE A 194 -5.73 -0.95 -2.54
C ILE A 194 -5.10 -1.37 -3.87
N PRO A 195 -4.36 -2.48 -3.92
CA PRO A 195 -3.76 -2.96 -5.16
C PRO A 195 -4.84 -3.34 -6.19
N PHE A 196 -4.49 -3.15 -7.47
CA PHE A 196 -5.37 -3.51 -8.59
C PHE A 196 -4.72 -4.59 -9.45
N GLY A 197 -5.54 -5.48 -10.01
CA GLY A 197 -5.06 -6.51 -10.92
C GLY A 197 -5.95 -7.75 -10.92
N ASN A 198 -5.72 -8.60 -11.92
CA ASN A 198 -6.45 -9.86 -12.07
C ASN A 198 -5.61 -11.03 -11.55
N PHE A 199 -5.11 -10.93 -10.34
CA PHE A 199 -4.39 -12.02 -9.70
C PHE A 199 -5.11 -12.47 -8.42
N ARG A 200 -4.94 -13.74 -8.11
CA ARG A 200 -5.57 -14.39 -6.96
C ARG A 200 -4.82 -14.06 -5.68
N VAL A 201 -5.57 -14.02 -4.59
CA VAL A 201 -5.03 -14.00 -3.24
C VAL A 201 -5.36 -15.32 -2.57
N PHE A 202 -4.40 -15.94 -1.93
CA PHE A 202 -4.64 -17.13 -1.12
C PHE A 202 -4.88 -16.70 0.34
N ASP A 203 -6.14 -16.71 0.74
CA ASP A 203 -6.57 -16.51 2.12
C ASP A 203 -7.34 -17.77 2.54
N ALA A 204 -6.71 -18.57 3.40
CA ALA A 204 -7.26 -19.87 3.80
C ALA A 204 -8.57 -19.73 4.57
N GLU A 205 -8.72 -18.68 5.37
CA GLU A 205 -9.93 -18.46 6.18
C GLU A 205 -11.12 -18.05 5.31
N LEU A 206 -10.91 -17.11 4.36
CA LEU A 206 -11.96 -16.75 3.41
C LEU A 206 -12.30 -17.92 2.49
N TRP A 207 -11.31 -18.69 2.10
CA TRP A 207 -11.53 -19.84 1.22
C TRP A 207 -12.37 -20.94 1.90
N LYS A 208 -12.12 -21.21 3.18
CA LYS A 208 -12.95 -22.16 3.99
C LYS A 208 -14.41 -21.73 4.11
N LYS A 209 -14.70 -20.42 4.14
CA LYS A 209 -16.08 -19.91 4.17
C LYS A 209 -16.85 -20.23 2.88
N GLY A 210 -16.15 -20.42 1.74
CA GLY A 210 -16.75 -20.72 0.44
C GLY A 210 -17.61 -19.58 -0.12
N GLY A 211 -18.39 -19.87 -1.17
CA GLY A 211 -19.34 -18.92 -1.75
C GLY A 211 -18.73 -17.61 -2.20
N ILE A 212 -19.28 -16.47 -1.71
CA ILE A 212 -18.80 -15.13 -2.04
C ILE A 212 -17.37 -14.89 -1.60
N TYR A 213 -16.97 -15.45 -0.47
CA TYR A 213 -15.64 -15.27 0.10
C TYR A 213 -14.57 -15.93 -0.77
N GLU A 214 -14.78 -17.18 -1.19
CA GLU A 214 -13.91 -17.86 -2.15
C GLU A 214 -13.87 -17.13 -3.50
N GLN A 215 -15.05 -16.70 -4.00
CA GLN A 215 -15.14 -15.97 -5.27
C GLN A 215 -14.35 -14.65 -5.23
N ALA A 216 -14.37 -13.94 -4.11
CA ALA A 216 -13.64 -12.69 -3.92
C ALA A 216 -12.13 -12.87 -4.04
N THR A 217 -11.58 -14.01 -3.61
CA THR A 217 -10.13 -14.28 -3.69
C THR A 217 -9.58 -14.39 -5.12
N LYS A 218 -10.44 -14.49 -6.14
CA LYS A 218 -10.03 -14.61 -7.54
C LYS A 218 -9.43 -13.34 -8.13
N THR A 219 -9.73 -12.17 -7.54
CA THR A 219 -9.14 -10.89 -7.94
C THR A 219 -8.83 -10.04 -6.71
N ILE A 220 -7.63 -9.45 -6.69
CA ILE A 220 -7.13 -8.77 -5.50
C ILE A 220 -8.02 -7.63 -5.01
N HIS A 221 -8.58 -6.81 -5.90
CA HIS A 221 -9.44 -5.70 -5.48
C HIS A 221 -10.76 -6.18 -4.85
N ASN A 222 -11.37 -7.25 -5.38
CA ASN A 222 -12.58 -7.85 -4.78
C ASN A 222 -12.26 -8.44 -3.40
N TYR A 223 -11.11 -9.11 -3.28
CA TYR A 223 -10.62 -9.65 -2.03
C TYR A 223 -10.51 -8.56 -0.95
N PHE A 224 -9.86 -7.43 -1.28
CA PHE A 224 -9.70 -6.33 -0.31
C PHE A 224 -11.03 -5.80 0.19
N PHE A 225 -12.05 -5.63 -0.68
CA PHE A 225 -13.37 -5.19 -0.26
C PHE A 225 -14.05 -6.18 0.68
N VAL A 226 -14.06 -7.46 0.34
CA VAL A 226 -14.75 -8.48 1.14
C VAL A 226 -14.01 -8.71 2.46
N LYS A 227 -12.68 -8.82 2.47
CA LYS A 227 -11.89 -8.98 3.70
C LYS A 227 -12.02 -7.76 4.61
N ALA A 228 -11.99 -6.55 4.07
CA ALA A 228 -12.15 -5.34 4.87
C ALA A 228 -13.54 -5.24 5.51
N MET A 229 -14.60 -5.63 4.80
CA MET A 229 -15.96 -5.68 5.39
C MET A 229 -16.05 -6.62 6.60
N GLU A 230 -15.36 -7.76 6.55
CA GLU A 230 -15.30 -8.69 7.69
C GLU A 230 -14.61 -8.08 8.92
N LEU A 231 -13.67 -7.15 8.68
CA LEU A 231 -12.86 -6.50 9.70
C LEU A 231 -13.42 -5.13 10.14
N LEU A 232 -14.52 -4.68 9.56
CA LEU A 232 -15.12 -3.39 9.90
C LEU A 232 -16.04 -3.54 11.12
N ASN A 233 -15.96 -2.59 12.06
CA ASN A 233 -16.92 -2.47 13.15
C ASN A 233 -18.30 -2.04 12.61
N GLU A 234 -19.37 -2.38 13.32
CA GLU A 234 -20.69 -1.81 13.05
C GLU A 234 -20.63 -0.28 13.18
N GLY A 235 -21.18 0.43 12.20
CA GLY A 235 -21.08 1.88 12.10
C GLY A 235 -19.70 2.40 11.64
N GLY A 236 -18.77 1.50 11.31
CA GLY A 236 -17.46 1.87 10.80
C GLY A 236 -17.47 2.33 9.33
N LEU A 237 -16.39 2.97 8.89
CA LEU A 237 -16.22 3.48 7.52
C LEU A 237 -15.13 2.73 6.74
N LEU A 238 -15.47 2.32 5.52
CA LEU A 238 -14.54 1.78 4.54
C LEU A 238 -14.30 2.81 3.43
N ALA A 239 -13.05 3.22 3.20
CA ALA A 239 -12.70 4.21 2.19
C ALA A 239 -11.51 3.74 1.32
N PHE A 240 -11.77 3.26 0.13
CA PHE A 240 -10.74 2.76 -0.77
C PHE A 240 -10.56 3.61 -2.04
N VAL A 241 -9.31 3.89 -2.36
CA VAL A 241 -8.92 4.27 -3.71
C VAL A 241 -8.67 2.97 -4.49
N THR A 242 -9.37 2.79 -5.61
CA THR A 242 -9.35 1.54 -6.37
C THR A 242 -9.57 1.77 -7.86
N SER A 243 -9.45 0.71 -8.65
CA SER A 243 -9.85 0.73 -10.05
C SER A 243 -11.38 0.73 -10.18
N ARG A 244 -11.87 1.19 -11.33
CA ARG A 244 -13.33 1.19 -11.62
C ARG A 244 -13.95 -0.21 -11.65
N GLY A 245 -13.13 -1.28 -11.69
CA GLY A 245 -13.60 -2.65 -11.91
C GLY A 245 -14.63 -3.11 -10.90
N VAL A 246 -14.53 -2.72 -9.63
CA VAL A 246 -15.53 -3.05 -8.61
C VAL A 246 -16.87 -2.35 -8.90
N ALA A 247 -16.82 -1.09 -9.33
CA ALA A 247 -18.02 -0.28 -9.53
C ALA A 247 -18.82 -0.66 -10.79
N ASP A 248 -18.16 -0.89 -11.93
CA ASP A 248 -18.79 -0.96 -13.26
C ASP A 248 -18.60 -2.29 -14.00
N THR A 249 -17.71 -3.19 -13.60
CA THR A 249 -17.55 -4.46 -14.30
C THR A 249 -18.69 -5.43 -13.99
N PRO A 250 -19.40 -5.98 -15.00
CA PRO A 250 -20.53 -6.90 -14.77
C PRO A 250 -20.15 -8.13 -13.95
N SER A 251 -18.95 -8.71 -14.16
CA SER A 251 -18.47 -9.88 -13.41
C SER A 251 -18.28 -9.63 -11.91
N ASN A 252 -18.20 -8.38 -11.48
CA ASN A 252 -18.06 -7.98 -10.07
C ASN A 252 -19.40 -7.60 -9.42
N LYS A 253 -20.54 -7.92 -10.08
CA LYS A 253 -21.86 -7.70 -9.49
C LYS A 253 -22.01 -8.35 -8.13
N PHE A 254 -21.50 -9.57 -7.97
CA PHE A 254 -21.56 -10.32 -6.70
C PHE A 254 -20.91 -9.57 -5.52
N VAL A 255 -19.80 -8.86 -5.76
CA VAL A 255 -19.16 -8.03 -4.71
C VAL A 255 -20.04 -6.83 -4.38
N ARG A 256 -20.61 -6.16 -5.40
CA ARG A 256 -21.53 -5.03 -5.15
C ARG A 256 -22.77 -5.46 -4.38
N ASP A 257 -23.38 -6.59 -4.74
CA ASP A 257 -24.54 -7.15 -4.02
C ASP A 257 -24.16 -7.46 -2.55
N TYR A 258 -22.99 -8.02 -2.32
CA TYR A 258 -22.46 -8.25 -0.96
C TYR A 258 -22.28 -6.94 -0.20
N LEU A 259 -21.63 -5.95 -0.79
CA LEU A 259 -21.36 -4.67 -0.13
C LEU A 259 -22.65 -3.95 0.26
N VAL A 260 -23.63 -3.84 -0.64
CA VAL A 260 -24.91 -3.15 -0.35
C VAL A 260 -25.82 -3.92 0.60
N SER A 261 -25.56 -5.22 0.80
CA SER A 261 -26.28 -6.02 1.83
C SER A 261 -25.68 -5.88 3.24
N HIS A 262 -24.47 -5.29 3.36
CA HIS A 262 -23.76 -5.16 4.63
C HIS A 262 -23.44 -3.72 5.01
N ALA A 263 -23.51 -2.77 4.07
CA ALA A 263 -23.20 -1.37 4.31
C ALA A 263 -23.93 -0.43 3.34
N ASP A 264 -24.09 0.81 3.75
CA ASP A 264 -24.60 1.89 2.90
C ASP A 264 -23.48 2.51 2.08
N LEU A 265 -23.73 2.77 0.79
CA LEU A 265 -22.80 3.51 -0.06
C LEU A 265 -22.93 5.01 0.20
N ILE A 266 -21.96 5.58 0.92
CA ILE A 266 -21.94 7.01 1.23
C ILE A 266 -21.51 7.84 0.02
N SER A 267 -20.48 7.41 -0.71
CA SER A 267 -19.93 8.14 -1.85
C SER A 267 -19.16 7.24 -2.80
N ALA A 268 -19.25 7.52 -4.10
CA ALA A 268 -18.40 6.95 -5.13
C ALA A 268 -17.95 8.06 -6.09
N ILE A 269 -16.66 8.36 -6.12
CA ILE A 269 -16.09 9.45 -6.89
C ILE A 269 -15.16 8.88 -7.97
N ARG A 270 -15.51 9.17 -9.24
CA ARG A 270 -14.63 8.86 -10.36
C ARG A 270 -13.57 9.93 -10.51
N LEU A 271 -12.31 9.56 -10.30
CA LEU A 271 -11.20 10.48 -10.53
C LEU A 271 -10.97 10.70 -12.03
N PRO A 272 -10.61 11.93 -12.44
CA PRO A 272 -10.25 12.22 -13.82
C PRO A 272 -9.08 11.35 -14.29
N THR A 273 -9.11 10.91 -15.56
CA THR A 273 -8.07 10.07 -16.15
C THR A 273 -6.68 10.72 -16.15
N CYS A 274 -6.59 12.05 -16.05
CA CYS A 274 -5.31 12.76 -15.90
C CYS A 274 -4.59 12.45 -14.59
N PHE A 275 -5.26 11.91 -13.58
CA PHE A 275 -4.61 11.45 -12.34
C PHE A 275 -3.89 10.11 -12.51
N SER A 276 -4.43 9.22 -13.34
CA SER A 276 -3.77 7.96 -13.70
C SER A 276 -2.74 8.14 -14.81
N CYS A 277 -2.92 9.12 -15.72
CA CYS A 277 -2.04 9.34 -16.86
C CYS A 277 -0.71 10.02 -16.52
N LYS A 278 -0.58 10.74 -15.40
CA LYS A 278 0.71 11.35 -15.02
C LYS A 278 1.75 10.33 -14.53
N GLN A 279 1.31 9.09 -14.25
CA GLN A 279 2.20 7.98 -13.87
C GLN A 279 2.27 6.86 -14.92
N ALA A 280 1.35 6.81 -15.88
CA ALA A 280 1.19 5.66 -16.76
C ALA A 280 1.38 5.94 -18.26
N VAL A 281 1.78 7.13 -18.72
CA VAL A 281 1.95 7.40 -20.14
C VAL A 281 3.39 7.69 -20.53
N SER A 282 4.07 6.68 -20.95
CA SER A 282 4.69 6.64 -22.28
C SER A 282 4.45 5.24 -22.84
N ARG A 283 3.49 5.17 -23.77
CA ARG A 283 3.43 4.07 -24.73
C ARG A 283 4.65 4.11 -25.62
#